data_16da48aa043e48be2f90b3bf236f684a
#
_entry.id   16da48aa043e48be2f90b3bf236f684a
#
_cell.length_a   1.000
_cell.length_b   1.000
_cell.length_c   1.000
_cell.angle_alpha   90.00
_cell.angle_beta   90.00
_cell.angle_gamma   90.00
#
_symmetry.space_group_name_H-M   'P 1'
#
loop_
_entity.id
_entity.type
_entity.pdbx_description
1 polymer ?
#
loop_
_entity_poly.entity_id
_entity_poly.type
_entity_poly.pdbx_seq_one_letter_code
_entity_poly.pdbx_strand_id
1 'polypeptide(L)'
;MPRSAASAPYPTRGVVLRSRPLGEKDRVLTILSPERGKFSAAARGARGPKSQLAAVSQAFTLARFLIAHGRSLDIVTQAQIESAHIHIATDVLKTAWASYLCELCDTLPEHLPEATLFELLTVALARLDAAESAPLAVEIVGRWFEAHFMELLGYTPTLGRCVACGTKINVPPSDTTQRLAFSPALGGTLCHICAPRDPQRLNVAVQALRALRRLERGVEPPLPEELALTSSARHDLRQCLRRCLALHLDVRLKSLNFLDDVMAAQTLHENNV
;
A
#
# COMPACT_ATOMS: atom_id res chain seq x y z
N MET A 1 37.76 23.73 18.41
CA MET A 1 37.03 23.22 17.26
C MET A 1 35.70 23.95 17.20
N PRO A 2 35.36 24.66 16.10
CA PRO A 2 34.07 25.35 16.01
C PRO A 2 32.95 24.34 16.08
N ARG A 3 31.95 24.61 16.93
CA ARG A 3 30.66 23.88 16.94
C ARG A 3 30.07 24.02 15.55
N SER A 4 29.89 22.89 14.84
CA SER A 4 29.09 22.84 13.61
C SER A 4 27.79 23.58 13.88
N ALA A 5 27.50 24.63 13.11
CA ALA A 5 26.25 25.37 13.20
C ALA A 5 25.11 24.35 13.06
N ALA A 6 24.29 24.21 14.11
CA ALA A 6 23.12 23.36 14.05
C ALA A 6 22.27 23.88 12.90
N SER A 7 22.08 23.06 11.88
CA SER A 7 21.20 23.35 10.75
C SER A 7 19.82 23.74 11.29
N ALA A 8 19.23 24.81 10.75
CA ALA A 8 17.93 25.28 11.21
C ALA A 8 16.86 24.17 11.09
N PRO A 9 15.89 24.12 12.01
CA PRO A 9 14.76 23.22 11.88
C PRO A 9 14.03 23.44 10.55
N TYR A 10 13.55 22.36 9.94
CA TYR A 10 12.84 22.41 8.67
C TYR A 10 11.39 21.90 8.81
N PRO A 11 10.42 22.56 8.15
CA PRO A 11 9.07 22.05 8.07
C PRO A 11 8.99 20.94 7.03
N THR A 12 8.14 19.94 7.26
CA THR A 12 7.79 18.92 6.27
C THR A 12 6.40 18.38 6.55
N ARG A 13 5.68 18.00 5.50
CA ARG A 13 4.46 17.23 5.58
C ARG A 13 4.81 15.75 5.56
N GLY A 14 4.09 14.91 6.30
CA GLY A 14 4.40 13.49 6.29
C GLY A 14 3.32 12.59 6.88
N VAL A 15 3.36 11.33 6.48
CA VAL A 15 2.56 10.24 7.05
C VAL A 15 3.44 9.40 7.97
N VAL A 16 2.99 9.13 9.18
CA VAL A 16 3.66 8.21 10.10
C VAL A 16 3.39 6.78 9.64
N LEU A 17 4.40 6.15 9.01
CA LEU A 17 4.32 4.75 8.58
C LEU A 17 4.37 3.80 9.76
N ARG A 18 5.24 4.12 10.73
CA ARG A 18 5.50 3.27 11.90
C ARG A 18 5.93 4.10 13.10
N SER A 19 5.52 3.64 14.28
CA SER A 19 5.90 4.23 15.55
C SER A 19 6.39 3.15 16.52
N ARG A 20 7.61 3.31 17.04
CA ARG A 20 8.24 2.35 17.96
C ARG A 20 8.64 3.04 19.27
N PRO A 21 8.55 2.37 20.41
CA PRO A 21 9.11 2.89 21.65
C PRO A 21 10.62 3.13 21.53
N LEU A 22 11.09 4.23 22.12
CA LEU A 22 12.51 4.53 22.32
C LEU A 22 12.72 4.84 23.81
N GLY A 23 13.25 3.88 24.55
CA GLY A 23 13.29 3.98 26.01
C GLY A 23 11.91 4.10 26.65
N GLU A 24 11.85 4.77 27.81
CA GLU A 24 10.61 4.83 28.60
C GLU A 24 9.59 5.88 28.12
N LYS A 25 10.08 7.03 27.63
CA LYS A 25 9.26 8.23 27.38
C LYS A 25 9.10 8.60 25.91
N ASP A 26 10.00 8.14 25.04
CA ASP A 26 10.13 8.59 23.68
C ASP A 26 9.59 7.56 22.67
N ARG A 27 9.41 7.99 21.41
CA ARG A 27 9.13 7.14 20.27
C ARG A 27 10.07 7.46 19.12
N VAL A 28 10.36 6.48 18.29
CA VAL A 28 10.92 6.67 16.94
C VAL A 28 9.78 6.54 15.95
N LEU A 29 9.62 7.56 15.13
CA LEU A 29 8.66 7.60 14.04
C LEU A 29 9.41 7.36 12.74
N THR A 30 8.90 6.44 11.90
CA THR A 30 9.27 6.36 10.49
C THR A 30 8.22 7.17 9.73
N ILE A 31 8.66 8.21 9.02
CA ILE A 31 7.78 9.18 8.36
C ILE A 31 8.07 9.13 6.86
N LEU A 32 7.03 9.07 6.03
CA LEU A 32 7.10 9.29 4.58
C LEU A 32 6.72 10.73 4.27
N SER A 33 7.58 11.44 3.58
CA SER A 33 7.43 12.85 3.18
C SER A 33 7.60 13.00 1.67
N PRO A 34 6.85 13.90 1.01
CA PRO A 34 6.97 14.09 -0.43
C PRO A 34 8.33 14.66 -0.84
N GLU A 35 8.94 15.53 -0.01
CA GLU A 35 10.19 16.20 -0.35
C GLU A 35 11.42 15.41 0.09
N ARG A 36 11.30 14.57 1.12
CA ARG A 36 12.45 13.90 1.77
C ARG A 36 12.39 12.38 1.66
N GLY A 37 11.32 11.83 1.07
CA GLY A 37 11.10 10.40 1.08
C GLY A 37 10.87 9.87 2.50
N LYS A 38 11.27 8.64 2.74
CA LYS A 38 11.19 8.00 4.05
C LYS A 38 12.38 8.42 4.93
N PHE A 39 12.10 8.80 6.17
CA PHE A 39 13.13 9.11 7.17
C PHE A 39 12.65 8.76 8.59
N SER A 40 13.58 8.68 9.52
CA SER A 40 13.29 8.42 10.93
C SER A 40 13.52 9.64 11.81
N ALA A 41 12.61 9.89 12.77
CA ALA A 41 12.75 10.98 13.73
C ALA A 41 12.31 10.58 15.15
N ALA A 42 12.98 11.10 16.17
CA ALA A 42 12.61 10.90 17.57
C ALA A 42 11.52 11.91 17.99
N ALA A 43 10.41 11.40 18.52
CA ALA A 43 9.36 12.17 19.19
C ALA A 43 9.57 12.06 20.71
N ARG A 44 10.25 13.06 21.28
CA ARG A 44 10.61 13.06 22.71
C ARG A 44 9.38 13.25 23.57
N GLY A 45 9.28 12.49 24.65
CA GLY A 45 8.16 12.54 25.59
C GLY A 45 6.83 12.05 25.00
N ALA A 46 6.79 11.50 23.80
CA ALA A 46 5.55 11.10 23.11
C ALA A 46 4.76 9.99 23.81
N ARG A 47 5.34 9.28 24.77
CA ARG A 47 4.64 8.29 25.60
C ARG A 47 4.02 8.86 26.87
N GLY A 48 4.28 10.14 27.18
CA GLY A 48 3.69 10.78 28.34
C GLY A 48 2.19 11.04 28.15
N PRO A 49 1.38 10.90 29.21
CA PRO A 49 -0.10 11.01 29.12
C PRO A 49 -0.58 12.40 28.72
N LYS A 50 0.23 13.44 28.93
CA LYS A 50 -0.05 14.84 28.57
C LYS A 50 0.77 15.34 27.38
N SER A 51 1.40 14.43 26.62
CA SER A 51 2.28 14.82 25.52
C SER A 51 1.49 15.31 24.31
N GLN A 52 1.83 16.49 23.81
CA GLN A 52 1.27 16.99 22.55
C GLN A 52 1.70 16.14 21.35
N LEU A 53 2.83 15.39 21.47
CA LEU A 53 3.30 14.49 20.43
C LEU A 53 2.69 13.08 20.49
N ALA A 54 1.89 12.74 21.53
CA ALA A 54 1.33 11.41 21.68
C ALA A 54 0.37 11.05 20.53
N ALA A 55 -0.55 11.94 20.20
CA ALA A 55 -1.54 11.72 19.13
C ALA A 55 -0.88 11.68 17.75
N VAL A 56 0.02 12.60 17.44
CA VAL A 56 0.71 12.66 16.15
C VAL A 56 1.67 11.48 15.94
N SER A 57 2.09 10.82 17.03
CA SER A 57 2.99 9.66 16.99
C SER A 57 2.26 8.34 16.70
N GLN A 58 0.95 8.36 16.47
CA GLN A 58 0.22 7.16 16.06
C GLN A 58 0.52 6.85 14.59
N ALA A 59 0.58 5.55 14.24
CA ALA A 59 0.68 5.13 12.85
C ALA A 59 -0.51 5.66 12.04
N PHE A 60 -0.30 5.83 10.74
CA PHE A 60 -1.27 6.34 9.75
C PHE A 60 -1.59 7.85 9.88
N THR A 61 -1.08 8.54 10.91
CA THR A 61 -1.33 9.97 11.08
C THR A 61 -0.63 10.78 9.98
N LEU A 62 -1.39 11.61 9.28
CA LEU A 62 -0.90 12.64 8.37
C LEU A 62 -0.76 13.95 9.16
N ALA A 63 0.43 14.56 9.13
CA ALA A 63 0.71 15.77 9.88
C ALA A 63 1.74 16.67 9.21
N ARG A 64 1.77 17.93 9.62
CA ARG A 64 2.89 18.85 9.39
C ARG A 64 3.83 18.80 10.57
N PHE A 65 5.09 18.56 10.30
CA PHE A 65 6.15 18.45 11.29
C PHE A 65 7.14 19.61 11.17
N LEU A 66 7.65 20.03 12.30
CA LEU A 66 8.90 20.82 12.38
C LEU A 66 9.98 19.89 12.93
N ILE A 67 11.00 19.65 12.13
CA ILE A 67 12.06 18.67 12.41
C ILE A 67 13.39 19.40 12.64
N ALA A 68 14.05 19.11 13.74
CA ALA A 68 15.41 19.54 13.99
C ALA A 68 16.40 18.42 13.67
N HIS A 69 17.52 18.78 13.04
CA HIS A 69 18.60 17.81 12.79
C HIS A 69 19.22 17.34 14.11
N GLY A 70 19.27 16.02 14.30
CA GLY A 70 19.95 15.38 15.40
C GLY A 70 21.32 14.82 14.97
N ARG A 71 22.13 14.40 15.93
CA ARG A 71 23.45 13.80 15.63
C ARG A 71 23.34 12.41 14.99
N SER A 72 22.40 11.61 15.42
CA SER A 72 22.16 10.24 14.94
C SER A 72 20.73 10.02 14.45
N LEU A 73 19.78 10.84 14.88
CA LEU A 73 18.37 10.75 14.56
C LEU A 73 17.76 12.15 14.61
N ASP A 74 17.01 12.53 13.62
CA ASP A 74 16.25 13.78 13.59
C ASP A 74 15.23 13.82 14.73
N ILE A 75 14.81 15.03 15.13
CA ILE A 75 13.95 15.24 16.29
C ILE A 75 12.70 16.01 15.87
N VAL A 76 11.53 15.45 16.15
CA VAL A 76 10.25 16.15 16.03
C VAL A 76 10.17 17.20 17.14
N THR A 77 10.22 18.49 16.78
CA THR A 77 10.12 19.61 17.72
C THR A 77 8.68 20.08 17.87
N GLN A 78 7.92 20.11 16.77
CA GLN A 78 6.50 20.45 16.72
C GLN A 78 5.80 19.60 15.67
N ALA A 79 4.51 19.38 15.86
CA ALA A 79 3.69 18.73 14.85
C ALA A 79 2.23 19.20 14.96
N GLN A 80 1.57 19.30 13.79
CA GLN A 80 0.16 19.62 13.66
C GLN A 80 -0.53 18.54 12.84
N ILE A 81 -1.50 17.84 13.41
CA ILE A 81 -2.27 16.78 12.73
C ILE A 81 -3.13 17.42 11.64
N GLU A 82 -3.07 16.88 10.42
CA GLU A 82 -3.98 17.16 9.31
C GLU A 82 -5.10 16.11 9.26
N SER A 83 -4.74 14.83 9.42
CA SER A 83 -5.69 13.72 9.53
C SER A 83 -5.15 12.65 10.47
N ALA A 84 -5.96 12.23 11.44
CA ALA A 84 -5.62 11.15 12.35
C ALA A 84 -6.13 9.78 11.87
N HIS A 85 -6.96 9.72 10.80
CA HIS A 85 -7.57 8.52 10.24
C HIS A 85 -8.16 7.61 11.34
N ILE A 86 -9.02 8.18 12.17
CA ILE A 86 -9.50 7.54 13.41
C ILE A 86 -10.32 6.27 13.16
N HIS A 87 -11.04 6.21 12.02
CA HIS A 87 -11.83 5.05 11.66
C HIS A 87 -10.97 3.85 11.22
N ILE A 88 -9.73 4.09 10.77
CA ILE A 88 -8.77 3.02 10.54
C ILE A 88 -8.43 2.33 11.86
N ALA A 89 -8.18 3.08 12.93
CA ALA A 89 -7.78 2.54 14.23
C ALA A 89 -8.91 1.76 14.95
N THR A 90 -10.16 1.99 14.59
CA THR A 90 -11.34 1.35 15.22
C THR A 90 -11.86 0.14 14.43
N ASP A 91 -11.32 -0.13 13.24
CA ASP A 91 -11.72 -1.24 12.37
C ASP A 91 -10.51 -2.14 12.06
N VAL A 92 -10.61 -3.42 12.40
CA VAL A 92 -9.50 -4.39 12.26
C VAL A 92 -9.09 -4.59 10.81
N LEU A 93 -10.05 -4.64 9.87
CA LEU A 93 -9.76 -4.81 8.45
C LEU A 93 -9.05 -3.59 7.87
N LYS A 94 -9.54 -2.39 8.19
CA LYS A 94 -8.89 -1.14 7.78
C LYS A 94 -7.49 -1.01 8.37
N THR A 95 -7.32 -1.37 9.66
CA THR A 95 -6.00 -1.40 10.32
C THR A 95 -5.05 -2.38 9.62
N ALA A 96 -5.52 -3.58 9.25
CA ALA A 96 -4.70 -4.58 8.57
C ALA A 96 -4.24 -4.08 7.19
N TRP A 97 -5.15 -3.49 6.40
CA TRP A 97 -4.81 -2.89 5.12
C TRP A 97 -3.86 -1.70 5.27
N ALA A 98 -4.16 -0.74 6.14
CA ALA A 98 -3.30 0.43 6.35
C ALA A 98 -1.88 0.02 6.80
N SER A 99 -1.77 -0.98 7.70
CA SER A 99 -0.49 -1.52 8.13
C SER A 99 0.30 -2.13 6.96
N TYR A 100 -0.37 -2.87 6.09
CA TYR A 100 0.24 -3.46 4.90
C TYR A 100 0.71 -2.40 3.90
N LEU A 101 -0.11 -1.39 3.60
CA LEU A 101 0.26 -0.31 2.69
C LEU A 101 1.44 0.51 3.24
N CYS A 102 1.43 0.82 4.54
CA CYS A 102 2.56 1.50 5.19
C CYS A 102 3.84 0.64 5.19
N GLU A 103 3.73 -0.69 5.37
CA GLU A 103 4.89 -1.57 5.29
C GLU A 103 5.45 -1.66 3.87
N LEU A 104 4.60 -1.68 2.83
CA LEU A 104 5.04 -1.56 1.44
C LEU A 104 5.86 -0.28 1.21
N CYS A 105 5.38 0.86 1.68
CA CYS A 105 6.16 2.12 1.60
C CYS A 105 7.47 2.03 2.40
N ASP A 106 7.48 1.33 3.54
CA ASP A 106 8.68 1.16 4.37
C ASP A 106 9.75 0.26 3.73
N THR A 107 9.44 -0.49 2.68
CA THR A 107 10.42 -1.28 1.91
C THR A 107 11.35 -0.42 1.06
N LEU A 108 10.92 0.79 0.67
CA LEU A 108 11.73 1.66 -0.18
C LEU A 108 12.92 2.25 0.59
N PRO A 109 14.01 2.64 -0.10
CA PRO A 109 15.17 3.26 0.52
C PRO A 109 14.81 4.53 1.29
N GLU A 110 15.58 4.83 2.35
CA GLU A 110 15.46 6.10 3.06
C GLU A 110 15.99 7.26 2.20
N HIS A 111 15.44 8.45 2.44
CA HIS A 111 15.85 9.71 1.81
C HIS A 111 15.76 9.73 0.28
N LEU A 112 14.94 8.86 -0.31
CA LEU A 112 14.59 8.93 -1.72
C LEU A 112 13.26 9.72 -1.84
N PRO A 113 13.28 10.98 -2.28
CA PRO A 113 12.05 11.75 -2.46
C PRO A 113 11.16 11.08 -3.50
N GLU A 114 9.90 10.83 -3.13
CA GLU A 114 8.92 10.21 -4.01
C GLU A 114 7.53 10.79 -3.71
N ALA A 115 7.26 11.96 -4.32
CA ALA A 115 6.03 12.69 -4.10
C ALA A 115 4.81 11.88 -4.55
N THR A 116 4.92 11.11 -5.63
CA THR A 116 3.84 10.28 -6.15
C THR A 116 3.45 9.17 -5.17
N LEU A 117 4.44 8.53 -4.52
CA LEU A 117 4.17 7.54 -3.49
C LEU A 117 3.50 8.16 -2.25
N PHE A 118 3.95 9.35 -1.85
CA PHE A 118 3.34 10.06 -0.73
C PHE A 118 1.86 10.37 -1.01
N GLU A 119 1.55 10.91 -2.19
CA GLU A 119 0.17 11.20 -2.59
C GLU A 119 -0.66 9.91 -2.69
N LEU A 120 -0.12 8.84 -3.30
CA LEU A 120 -0.78 7.54 -3.39
C LEU A 120 -1.16 7.01 -2.01
N LEU A 121 -0.22 7.03 -1.04
CA LEU A 121 -0.50 6.58 0.32
C LEU A 121 -1.51 7.48 1.03
N THR A 122 -1.42 8.79 0.85
CA THR A 122 -2.34 9.76 1.46
C THR A 122 -3.77 9.53 0.97
N VAL A 123 -3.96 9.34 -0.34
CA VAL A 123 -5.27 9.01 -0.92
C VAL A 123 -5.77 7.67 -0.40
N ALA A 124 -4.93 6.62 -0.38
CA ALA A 124 -5.31 5.31 0.10
C ALA A 124 -5.78 5.33 1.57
N LEU A 125 -5.04 6.00 2.46
CA LEU A 125 -5.42 6.11 3.87
C LEU A 125 -6.72 6.89 4.04
N ALA A 126 -6.90 8.01 3.33
CA ALA A 126 -8.15 8.76 3.37
C ALA A 126 -9.35 7.94 2.89
N ARG A 127 -9.18 7.13 1.82
CA ARG A 127 -10.23 6.25 1.30
C ARG A 127 -10.52 5.07 2.22
N LEU A 128 -9.49 4.47 2.85
CA LEU A 128 -9.68 3.46 3.89
C LEU A 128 -10.44 4.01 5.10
N ASP A 129 -10.09 5.22 5.54
CA ASP A 129 -10.75 5.86 6.68
C ASP A 129 -12.24 6.13 6.39
N ALA A 130 -12.53 6.66 5.20
CA ALA A 130 -13.88 7.02 4.76
C ALA A 130 -14.72 5.82 4.29
N ALA A 131 -14.12 4.68 3.94
CA ALA A 131 -14.86 3.52 3.46
C ALA A 131 -15.89 3.08 4.49
N GLU A 132 -17.11 2.77 4.04
CA GLU A 132 -18.03 1.98 4.86
C GLU A 132 -17.37 0.65 5.22
N SER A 133 -17.76 0.02 6.34
CA SER A 133 -17.17 -1.25 6.80
C SER A 133 -17.54 -2.45 5.90
N ALA A 134 -17.75 -2.19 4.60
CA ALA A 134 -17.97 -3.21 3.58
C ALA A 134 -16.61 -3.81 3.15
N PRO A 135 -16.36 -5.11 3.40
CA PRO A 135 -15.04 -5.73 3.19
C PRO A 135 -14.51 -5.54 1.77
N LEU A 136 -15.38 -5.59 0.76
CA LEU A 136 -15.00 -5.43 -0.63
C LEU A 136 -14.52 -4.00 -0.94
N ALA A 137 -15.17 -2.98 -0.39
CA ALA A 137 -14.77 -1.58 -0.61
C ALA A 137 -13.36 -1.33 -0.04
N VAL A 138 -13.11 -1.81 1.17
CA VAL A 138 -11.79 -1.72 1.83
C VAL A 138 -10.73 -2.48 1.02
N GLU A 139 -11.04 -3.71 0.55
CA GLU A 139 -10.11 -4.49 -0.28
C GLU A 139 -9.77 -3.77 -1.59
N ILE A 140 -10.73 -3.17 -2.27
CA ILE A 140 -10.51 -2.46 -3.54
C ILE A 140 -9.53 -1.31 -3.38
N VAL A 141 -9.60 -0.54 -2.29
CA VAL A 141 -8.62 0.51 -2.00
C VAL A 141 -7.21 -0.08 -1.91
N GLY A 142 -7.04 -1.19 -1.20
CA GLY A 142 -5.75 -1.86 -1.09
C GLY A 142 -5.23 -2.38 -2.42
N ARG A 143 -6.10 -3.00 -3.25
CA ARG A 143 -5.72 -3.50 -4.59
C ARG A 143 -5.39 -2.38 -5.56
N TRP A 144 -6.09 -1.26 -5.48
CA TRP A 144 -5.77 -0.05 -6.23
C TRP A 144 -4.37 0.47 -5.85
N PHE A 145 -4.06 0.54 -4.56
CA PHE A 145 -2.74 0.92 -4.10
C PHE A 145 -1.65 -0.04 -4.62
N GLU A 146 -1.85 -1.36 -4.50
CA GLU A 146 -0.90 -2.38 -4.99
C GLU A 146 -0.59 -2.20 -6.49
N ALA A 147 -1.62 -1.94 -7.32
CA ALA A 147 -1.45 -1.74 -8.77
C ALA A 147 -0.59 -0.51 -9.08
N HIS A 148 -0.87 0.63 -8.42
CA HIS A 148 -0.08 1.84 -8.60
C HIS A 148 1.31 1.77 -7.97
N PHE A 149 1.45 1.06 -6.86
CA PHE A 149 2.75 0.82 -6.25
C PHE A 149 3.67 0.00 -7.18
N MET A 150 3.12 -1.01 -7.87
CA MET A 150 3.87 -1.74 -8.91
C MET A 150 4.27 -0.82 -10.08
N GLU A 151 3.38 0.08 -10.51
CA GLU A 151 3.69 1.07 -11.55
C GLU A 151 4.86 1.97 -11.14
N LEU A 152 4.86 2.47 -9.91
CA LEU A 152 5.97 3.26 -9.35
C LEU A 152 7.29 2.48 -9.32
N LEU A 153 7.24 1.16 -9.13
CA LEU A 153 8.42 0.28 -9.24
C LEU A 153 8.80 -0.05 -10.70
N GLY A 154 8.06 0.44 -11.70
CA GLY A 154 8.30 0.18 -13.12
C GLY A 154 7.70 -1.14 -13.64
N TYR A 155 6.76 -1.74 -12.93
CA TYR A 155 6.19 -3.07 -13.23
C TYR A 155 4.70 -3.02 -13.56
N THR A 156 4.35 -2.39 -14.67
CA THR A 156 2.96 -2.39 -15.15
C THR A 156 2.68 -3.63 -16.00
N PRO A 157 1.75 -4.51 -15.61
CA PRO A 157 1.45 -5.72 -16.37
C PRO A 157 0.88 -5.46 -17.76
N THR A 158 1.34 -6.21 -18.75
CA THR A 158 0.82 -6.16 -20.12
C THR A 158 -0.39 -7.08 -20.27
N LEU A 159 -1.59 -6.53 -20.49
CA LEU A 159 -2.84 -7.29 -20.49
C LEU A 159 -3.50 -7.48 -21.87
N GLY A 160 -3.05 -6.81 -22.91
CA GLY A 160 -3.67 -6.86 -24.24
C GLY A 160 -2.85 -7.58 -25.30
N ARG A 161 -1.65 -8.02 -24.94
CA ARG A 161 -0.71 -8.73 -25.83
C ARG A 161 0.01 -9.81 -25.04
N CYS A 162 0.39 -10.86 -25.74
CA CYS A 162 1.26 -11.89 -25.15
C CYS A 162 2.64 -11.31 -24.87
N VAL A 163 3.07 -11.35 -23.61
CA VAL A 163 4.38 -10.80 -23.19
C VAL A 163 5.56 -11.57 -23.77
N ALA A 164 5.36 -12.82 -24.23
CA ALA A 164 6.42 -13.64 -24.78
C ALA A 164 6.57 -13.51 -26.31
N CYS A 165 5.49 -13.31 -27.08
CA CYS A 165 5.56 -13.28 -28.55
C CYS A 165 4.88 -12.06 -29.18
N GLY A 166 4.31 -11.15 -28.40
CA GLY A 166 3.65 -9.92 -28.88
C GLY A 166 2.27 -10.11 -29.54
N THR A 167 1.82 -11.36 -29.73
CA THR A 167 0.51 -11.64 -30.35
C THR A 167 -0.60 -10.98 -29.57
N LYS A 168 -1.51 -10.30 -30.26
CA LYS A 168 -2.68 -9.67 -29.64
C LYS A 168 -3.56 -10.72 -28.97
N ILE A 169 -3.90 -10.49 -27.71
CA ILE A 169 -4.82 -11.30 -26.93
C ILE A 169 -6.17 -10.58 -26.90
N ASN A 170 -7.19 -11.24 -27.44
CA ASN A 170 -8.53 -10.70 -27.34
C ASN A 170 -9.07 -10.98 -25.93
N VAL A 171 -9.27 -9.92 -25.15
CA VAL A 171 -9.91 -10.00 -23.84
C VAL A 171 -11.41 -9.82 -24.09
N PRO A 172 -12.23 -10.87 -23.96
CA PRO A 172 -13.64 -10.83 -24.34
C PRO A 172 -14.45 -9.87 -23.43
N PRO A 173 -15.70 -9.55 -23.82
CA PRO A 173 -16.62 -8.78 -22.98
C PRO A 173 -16.87 -9.45 -21.62
N SER A 174 -17.41 -8.70 -20.65
CA SER A 174 -17.47 -9.02 -19.21
C SER A 174 -18.17 -10.32 -18.80
N ASP A 175 -18.98 -10.89 -19.65
CA ASP A 175 -19.92 -11.99 -19.32
C ASP A 175 -19.38 -13.40 -19.60
N THR A 176 -18.06 -13.58 -19.56
CA THR A 176 -17.48 -14.87 -19.91
C THR A 176 -16.88 -15.57 -18.70
N THR A 177 -17.11 -16.88 -18.61
CA THR A 177 -16.39 -17.80 -17.71
C THR A 177 -14.95 -18.04 -18.18
N GLN A 178 -14.51 -17.33 -19.23
CA GLN A 178 -13.19 -17.51 -19.84
C GLN A 178 -12.08 -17.13 -18.88
N ARG A 179 -11.04 -17.94 -18.90
CA ARG A 179 -9.80 -17.73 -18.17
C ARG A 179 -8.64 -17.56 -19.14
N LEU A 180 -7.67 -16.72 -18.76
CA LEU A 180 -6.47 -16.46 -19.55
C LEU A 180 -5.23 -16.79 -18.71
N ALA A 181 -4.18 -17.21 -19.39
CA ALA A 181 -2.89 -17.40 -18.74
C ALA A 181 -2.25 -16.05 -18.44
N PHE A 182 -1.78 -15.87 -17.22
CA PHE A 182 -1.04 -14.71 -16.74
C PHE A 182 0.27 -15.16 -16.11
N SER A 183 1.38 -14.59 -16.53
CA SER A 183 2.70 -14.83 -15.98
C SER A 183 3.12 -13.66 -15.10
N PRO A 184 3.20 -13.84 -13.77
CA PRO A 184 3.79 -12.83 -12.90
C PRO A 184 5.25 -12.56 -13.23
N ALA A 185 6.02 -13.61 -13.55
CA ALA A 185 7.45 -13.51 -13.84
C ALA A 185 7.76 -12.73 -15.14
N LEU A 186 6.89 -12.86 -16.16
CA LEU A 186 7.03 -12.13 -17.42
C LEU A 186 6.24 -10.81 -17.44
N GLY A 187 5.47 -10.53 -16.39
CA GLY A 187 4.73 -9.30 -16.25
C GLY A 187 3.53 -9.16 -17.16
N GLY A 188 2.70 -10.23 -17.36
CA GLY A 188 1.48 -10.07 -18.14
C GLY A 188 0.86 -11.34 -18.70
N THR A 189 -0.09 -11.15 -19.65
CA THR A 189 -0.85 -12.25 -20.25
C THR A 189 -0.04 -13.04 -21.29
N LEU A 190 -0.33 -14.35 -21.39
CA LEU A 190 0.24 -15.26 -22.36
C LEU A 190 -0.81 -15.82 -23.32
N CYS A 191 -0.48 -15.96 -24.61
CA CYS A 191 -1.31 -16.67 -25.56
C CYS A 191 -1.26 -18.19 -25.32
N HIS A 192 -2.17 -18.94 -25.91
CA HIS A 192 -2.27 -20.40 -25.77
C HIS A 192 -0.99 -21.17 -26.19
N ILE A 193 -0.22 -20.60 -27.15
CA ILE A 193 1.03 -21.20 -27.61
C ILE A 193 2.17 -20.99 -26.60
N CYS A 194 2.23 -19.80 -25.98
CA CYS A 194 3.32 -19.45 -25.05
C CYS A 194 3.03 -19.88 -23.62
N ALA A 195 1.77 -19.97 -23.21
CA ALA A 195 1.37 -20.33 -21.85
C ALA A 195 1.97 -21.65 -21.32
N PRO A 196 2.07 -22.75 -22.10
CA PRO A 196 2.69 -23.99 -21.62
C PRO A 196 4.19 -23.85 -21.26
N ARG A 197 4.86 -22.82 -21.76
CA ARG A 197 6.29 -22.59 -21.50
C ARG A 197 6.59 -21.96 -20.14
N ASP A 198 5.56 -21.43 -19.48
CA ASP A 198 5.66 -20.92 -18.11
C ASP A 198 4.87 -21.85 -17.15
N PRO A 199 5.59 -22.72 -16.41
CA PRO A 199 4.94 -23.64 -15.46
C PRO A 199 4.36 -22.92 -14.23
N GLN A 200 4.81 -21.69 -13.93
CA GLN A 200 4.35 -20.90 -12.80
C GLN A 200 3.23 -19.91 -13.15
N ARG A 201 2.77 -19.93 -14.42
CA ARG A 201 1.64 -19.09 -14.83
C ARG A 201 0.41 -19.32 -13.98
N LEU A 202 -0.36 -18.27 -13.79
CA LEU A 202 -1.70 -18.31 -13.26
C LEU A 202 -2.71 -18.52 -14.39
N ASN A 203 -3.81 -19.22 -14.10
CA ASN A 203 -4.97 -19.26 -14.98
C ASN A 203 -6.05 -18.39 -14.32
N VAL A 204 -6.29 -17.19 -14.85
CA VAL A 204 -7.07 -16.15 -14.20
C VAL A 204 -8.34 -15.80 -14.96
N ALA A 205 -9.40 -15.49 -14.24
CA ALA A 205 -10.67 -15.03 -14.83
C ALA A 205 -10.45 -13.72 -15.60
N VAL A 206 -11.08 -13.57 -16.75
CA VAL A 206 -11.06 -12.35 -17.55
C VAL A 206 -11.52 -11.14 -16.72
N GLN A 207 -12.50 -11.32 -15.82
CA GLN A 207 -12.95 -10.28 -14.91
C GLN A 207 -11.81 -9.73 -14.04
N ALA A 208 -10.92 -10.59 -13.51
CA ALA A 208 -9.77 -10.17 -12.71
C ALA A 208 -8.79 -9.30 -13.51
N LEU A 209 -8.51 -9.66 -14.78
CA LEU A 209 -7.62 -8.86 -15.65
C LEU A 209 -8.25 -7.51 -16.03
N ARG A 210 -9.56 -7.45 -16.18
CA ARG A 210 -10.28 -6.19 -16.41
C ARG A 210 -10.27 -5.28 -15.19
N ALA A 211 -10.50 -5.88 -14.03
CA ALA A 211 -10.40 -5.16 -12.77
C ALA A 211 -8.98 -4.61 -12.57
N LEU A 212 -7.94 -5.41 -12.81
CA LEU A 212 -6.55 -4.96 -12.75
C LEU A 212 -6.34 -3.75 -13.68
N ARG A 213 -6.77 -3.82 -14.94
CA ARG A 213 -6.70 -2.68 -15.88
C ARG A 213 -7.47 -1.45 -15.41
N ARG A 214 -8.60 -1.64 -14.72
CA ARG A 214 -9.39 -0.51 -14.18
C ARG A 214 -8.69 0.14 -12.99
N LEU A 215 -8.07 -0.67 -12.14
CA LEU A 215 -7.27 -0.21 -11.00
C LEU A 215 -6.05 0.61 -11.47
N GLU A 216 -5.33 0.16 -12.48
CA GLU A 216 -4.14 0.82 -13.04
C GLU A 216 -4.44 2.20 -13.65
N ARG A 217 -5.67 2.45 -14.09
CA ARG A 217 -6.02 3.68 -14.82
C ARG A 217 -6.66 4.76 -13.96
N GLY A 218 -7.15 4.41 -12.79
CA GLY A 218 -7.91 5.31 -11.93
C GLY A 218 -7.00 6.13 -11.03
N VAL A 219 -7.15 7.46 -11.01
CA VAL A 219 -6.48 8.35 -10.05
C VAL A 219 -6.98 8.08 -8.62
N GLU A 220 -8.17 7.49 -8.50
CA GLU A 220 -8.80 7.09 -7.25
C GLU A 220 -9.29 5.64 -7.35
N PRO A 221 -9.41 4.94 -6.20
CA PRO A 221 -9.96 3.58 -6.21
C PRO A 221 -11.40 3.60 -6.73
N PRO A 222 -11.73 2.66 -7.65
CA PRO A 222 -13.10 2.53 -8.17
C PRO A 222 -14.07 2.03 -7.11
N LEU A 223 -15.35 2.28 -7.32
CA LEU A 223 -16.40 1.70 -6.47
C LEU A 223 -16.53 0.18 -6.73
N PRO A 224 -17.00 -0.61 -5.74
CA PRO A 224 -17.19 -2.06 -5.89
C PRO A 224 -18.05 -2.43 -7.10
N GLU A 225 -19.11 -1.67 -7.37
CA GLU A 225 -20.06 -1.90 -8.47
C GLU A 225 -19.41 -1.74 -9.84
N GLU A 226 -18.41 -0.89 -9.95
CA GLU A 226 -17.67 -0.66 -11.21
C GLU A 226 -16.81 -1.85 -11.63
N LEU A 227 -16.41 -2.70 -10.68
CA LEU A 227 -15.56 -3.87 -10.93
C LEU A 227 -16.37 -5.15 -11.14
N ALA A 228 -17.58 -5.26 -10.58
CA ALA A 228 -18.50 -6.40 -10.67
C ALA A 228 -17.79 -7.77 -10.47
N LEU A 229 -16.94 -7.87 -9.45
CA LEU A 229 -16.07 -9.02 -9.21
C LEU A 229 -16.82 -10.18 -8.56
N THR A 230 -16.77 -11.36 -9.18
CA THR A 230 -17.11 -12.61 -8.50
C THR A 230 -16.04 -12.97 -7.46
N SER A 231 -16.37 -13.85 -6.49
CA SER A 231 -15.41 -14.33 -5.49
C SER A 231 -14.17 -14.98 -6.13
N SER A 232 -14.35 -15.72 -7.22
CA SER A 232 -13.23 -16.30 -7.98
C SER A 232 -12.36 -15.23 -8.63
N ALA A 233 -12.96 -14.20 -9.23
CA ALA A 233 -12.20 -13.10 -9.85
C ALA A 233 -11.47 -12.24 -8.80
N ARG A 234 -12.05 -12.04 -7.61
CA ARG A 234 -11.37 -11.39 -6.45
C ARG A 234 -10.13 -12.18 -6.04
N HIS A 235 -10.27 -13.52 -5.92
CA HIS A 235 -9.15 -14.39 -5.60
C HIS A 235 -8.04 -14.29 -6.65
N ASP A 236 -8.39 -14.38 -7.94
CA ASP A 236 -7.44 -14.30 -9.04
C ASP A 236 -6.72 -12.94 -9.09
N LEU A 237 -7.44 -11.83 -8.91
CA LEU A 237 -6.87 -10.49 -8.85
C LEU A 237 -5.84 -10.37 -7.72
N ARG A 238 -6.20 -10.86 -6.53
CA ARG A 238 -5.29 -10.94 -5.39
C ARG A 238 -4.03 -11.73 -5.71
N GLN A 239 -4.18 -12.90 -6.34
CA GLN A 239 -3.04 -13.75 -6.72
C GLN A 239 -2.12 -13.06 -7.74
N CYS A 240 -2.68 -12.39 -8.75
CA CYS A 240 -1.89 -11.63 -9.72
C CYS A 240 -1.03 -10.57 -9.03
N LEU A 241 -1.66 -9.66 -8.27
CA LEU A 241 -0.98 -8.54 -7.62
C LEU A 241 0.09 -9.04 -6.63
N ARG A 242 -0.26 -9.98 -5.76
CA ARG A 242 0.66 -10.50 -4.74
C ARG A 242 1.86 -11.23 -5.32
N ARG A 243 1.66 -12.05 -6.36
CA ARG A 243 2.79 -12.76 -6.98
C ARG A 243 3.69 -11.80 -7.75
N CYS A 244 3.14 -10.78 -8.40
CA CYS A 244 3.94 -9.73 -9.01
C CYS A 244 4.77 -8.98 -7.95
N LEU A 245 4.15 -8.51 -6.88
CA LEU A 245 4.84 -7.81 -5.79
C LEU A 245 5.93 -8.69 -5.15
N ALA A 246 5.64 -9.96 -4.88
CA ALA A 246 6.61 -10.88 -4.27
C ALA A 246 7.86 -11.14 -5.13
N LEU A 247 7.76 -10.99 -6.46
CA LEU A 247 8.91 -11.14 -7.36
C LEU A 247 9.83 -9.90 -7.36
N HIS A 248 9.29 -8.74 -6.98
CA HIS A 248 10.01 -7.47 -7.05
C HIS A 248 10.40 -6.89 -5.68
N LEU A 249 9.79 -7.42 -4.63
CA LEU A 249 10.12 -7.05 -3.26
C LEU A 249 10.92 -8.19 -2.62
N ASP A 250 12.22 -7.98 -2.42
CA ASP A 250 13.11 -8.95 -1.75
C ASP A 250 12.99 -8.86 -0.22
N VAL A 251 11.76 -8.71 0.28
CA VAL A 251 11.47 -8.59 1.72
C VAL A 251 10.19 -9.34 2.10
N ARG A 252 10.21 -9.97 3.27
CA ARG A 252 9.02 -10.59 3.85
C ARG A 252 8.21 -9.55 4.61
N LEU A 253 7.02 -9.25 4.11
CA LEU A 253 6.07 -8.32 4.75
C LEU A 253 5.37 -9.02 5.93
N LYS A 254 5.52 -8.49 7.14
CA LYS A 254 4.92 -9.05 8.35
C LYS A 254 3.42 -8.76 8.44
N SER A 255 3.01 -7.56 8.01
CA SER A 255 1.61 -7.16 7.99
C SER A 255 0.77 -7.95 7.01
N LEU A 256 1.40 -8.56 5.99
CA LEU A 256 0.70 -9.37 4.98
C LEU A 256 0.07 -10.62 5.61
N ASN A 257 0.75 -11.29 6.56
CA ASN A 257 0.19 -12.44 7.26
C ASN A 257 -1.03 -12.01 8.10
N PHE A 258 -0.91 -10.90 8.82
CA PHE A 258 -2.02 -10.35 9.60
C PHE A 258 -3.22 -9.98 8.71
N LEU A 259 -2.96 -9.34 7.57
CA LEU A 259 -4.01 -9.03 6.59
C LEU A 259 -4.70 -10.30 6.07
N ASP A 260 -3.93 -11.35 5.78
CA ASP A 260 -4.49 -12.62 5.30
C ASP A 260 -5.37 -13.30 6.35
N ASP A 261 -4.95 -13.30 7.61
CA ASP A 261 -5.72 -13.86 8.72
C ASP A 261 -7.05 -13.11 8.90
N VAL A 262 -7.02 -11.77 8.87
CA VAL A 262 -8.22 -10.92 9.00
C VAL A 262 -9.17 -11.14 7.83
N MET A 263 -8.66 -11.17 6.59
CA MET A 263 -9.49 -11.40 5.41
C MET A 263 -10.11 -12.82 5.39
N ALA A 264 -9.38 -13.83 5.85
CA ALA A 264 -9.91 -15.19 5.96
C ALA A 264 -11.05 -15.28 6.98
N ALA A 265 -10.91 -14.64 8.14
CA ALA A 265 -11.95 -14.59 9.17
C ALA A 265 -13.23 -13.93 8.66
N GLN A 266 -13.13 -12.87 7.84
CA GLN A 266 -14.30 -12.20 7.27
C GLN A 266 -15.02 -13.04 6.22
N THR A 267 -14.28 -13.75 5.36
CA THR A 267 -14.88 -14.64 4.36
C THR A 267 -15.68 -15.77 5.01
N LEU A 268 -15.24 -16.26 6.17
CA LEU A 268 -16.00 -17.26 6.94
C LEU A 268 -17.29 -16.67 7.53
N HIS A 269 -17.30 -15.41 7.92
CA HIS A 269 -18.51 -14.73 8.40
C HIS A 269 -19.52 -14.48 7.30
N GLU A 270 -19.08 -14.03 6.12
CA GLU A 270 -19.95 -13.79 4.96
C GLU A 270 -20.63 -15.09 4.45
N ASN A 271 -19.98 -16.25 4.60
CA ASN A 271 -20.54 -17.55 4.17
C ASN A 271 -21.50 -18.19 5.20
N ASN A 272 -21.56 -17.67 6.42
CA ASN A 272 -22.43 -18.20 7.51
C ASN A 272 -23.68 -17.35 7.76
N VAL A 273 -23.90 -16.28 7.01
CA VAL A 273 -25.08 -15.42 7.02
C VAL A 273 -25.90 -15.62 5.75
#